data_d584693a988101765a8c85b5799860e5
#
_entry.id   d584693a988101765a8c85b5799860e5
#
_cell.length_a   1.000
_cell.length_b   1.000
_cell.length_c   1.000
_cell.angle_alpha   90.00
_cell.angle_beta   90.00
_cell.angle_gamma   90.00
#
_symmetry.space_group_name_H-M   'P 1'
#
loop_
_entity.id
_entity.type
_entity.pdbx_description
1 polymer ?
#
loop_
_entity_poly.entity_id
_entity_poly.type
_entity_poly.pdbx_seq_one_letter_code
_entity_poly.pdbx_strand_id
1 'polypeptide(L)'
;MSEFRTNGSVLREHLQLEGLHIVDIGSGAGDLVRYMTKHGAKVVGLECGAAQLKKANESPLQGDETYVEGFGQDMPFNDGQFDAAVFFNSLHHVPPEHMTAALSEASRGVKNNGTIYIAEPLASGTGFELHAPIDDET
;
A
#
# COMPACT_ATOMS: atom_id res chain seq x y z
N MET A 1 -21.80 -10.45 -2.77
CA MET A 1 -22.25 -9.15 -2.31
C MET A 1 -21.06 -8.29 -2.03
N SER A 2 -21.05 -7.15 -2.65
CA SER A 2 -19.87 -6.29 -2.54
C SER A 2 -19.61 -5.86 -1.10
N GLU A 3 -20.66 -5.62 -0.33
CA GLU A 3 -20.48 -5.19 1.06
C GLU A 3 -19.85 -6.25 1.94
N PHE A 4 -19.82 -7.50 1.50
CA PHE A 4 -19.20 -8.57 2.26
C PHE A 4 -17.85 -8.98 1.73
N ARG A 5 -17.37 -8.31 0.67
CA ARG A 5 -16.05 -8.63 0.16
C ARG A 5 -15.00 -8.06 1.09
N THR A 6 -13.93 -8.82 1.27
CA THR A 6 -12.81 -8.34 2.07
C THR A 6 -12.07 -7.24 1.30
N ASN A 7 -11.33 -6.42 2.03
CA ASN A 7 -10.49 -5.40 1.42
C ASN A 7 -9.54 -6.02 0.42
N GLY A 8 -8.98 -7.16 0.76
CA GLY A 8 -8.04 -7.84 -0.13
C GLY A 8 -8.67 -8.31 -1.41
N SER A 9 -9.90 -8.83 -1.34
CA SER A 9 -10.56 -9.32 -2.56
C SER A 9 -10.94 -8.17 -3.49
N VAL A 10 -11.29 -7.01 -2.94
CA VAL A 10 -11.53 -5.83 -3.75
C VAL A 10 -10.25 -5.39 -4.45
N LEU A 11 -9.15 -5.38 -3.73
CA LEU A 11 -7.85 -5.03 -4.28
C LEU A 11 -7.50 -5.95 -5.45
N ARG A 12 -7.74 -7.25 -5.32
CA ARG A 12 -7.43 -8.22 -6.36
C ARG A 12 -8.19 -8.00 -7.66
N GLU A 13 -9.36 -7.40 -7.58
CA GLU A 13 -10.11 -7.09 -8.79
C GLU A 13 -9.43 -6.02 -9.62
N HIS A 14 -8.59 -5.21 -8.98
CA HIS A 14 -7.97 -4.07 -9.62
C HIS A 14 -6.48 -4.24 -9.84
N LEU A 15 -5.85 -5.13 -9.06
CA LEU A 15 -4.43 -5.42 -9.19
C LEU A 15 -4.23 -6.90 -9.37
N GLN A 16 -3.49 -7.25 -10.41
CA GLN A 16 -3.08 -8.61 -10.63
C GLN A 16 -1.84 -8.85 -9.78
N LEU A 17 -2.03 -9.43 -8.59
CA LEU A 17 -1.01 -9.44 -7.55
C LEU A 17 0.20 -10.31 -7.88
N GLU A 18 -0.02 -11.42 -8.56
CA GLU A 18 1.03 -12.39 -8.76
C GLU A 18 2.22 -11.78 -9.51
N GLY A 19 3.39 -11.90 -8.93
CA GLY A 19 4.61 -11.40 -9.54
C GLY A 19 4.89 -9.92 -9.35
N LEU A 20 3.97 -9.18 -8.74
CA LEU A 20 4.19 -7.76 -8.52
C LEU A 20 5.01 -7.51 -7.27
N HIS A 21 5.86 -6.48 -7.34
CA HIS A 21 6.59 -5.97 -6.19
C HIS A 21 5.84 -4.74 -5.71
N ILE A 22 5.29 -4.80 -4.50
CA ILE A 22 4.33 -3.81 -4.00
C ILE A 22 4.79 -3.24 -2.67
N VAL A 23 4.62 -1.93 -2.50
CA VAL A 23 4.75 -1.30 -1.18
C VAL A 23 3.36 -0.95 -0.66
N ASP A 24 3.07 -1.38 0.58
CA ASP A 24 1.83 -1.03 1.27
C ASP A 24 2.15 0.08 2.25
N ILE A 25 1.72 1.30 1.94
CA ILE A 25 2.07 2.49 2.71
C ILE A 25 1.05 2.67 3.82
N GLY A 26 1.55 2.64 5.07
CA GLY A 26 0.67 2.61 6.23
C GLY A 26 0.14 1.20 6.46
N SER A 27 1.05 0.24 6.51
CA SER A 27 0.67 -1.18 6.50
C SER A 27 0.04 -1.68 7.80
N GLY A 28 0.15 -0.92 8.89
CA GLY A 28 -0.44 -1.32 10.17
C GLY A 28 0.13 -2.62 10.66
N ALA A 29 -0.73 -3.51 11.13
CA ALA A 29 -0.34 -4.83 11.64
C ALA A 29 -0.05 -5.83 10.53
N GLY A 30 -0.16 -5.43 9.26
CA GLY A 30 0.28 -6.25 8.15
C GLY A 30 -0.77 -7.16 7.53
N ASP A 31 -2.04 -6.98 7.85
CA ASP A 31 -3.08 -7.88 7.33
C ASP A 31 -3.11 -7.88 5.81
N LEU A 32 -3.09 -6.70 5.20
CA LEU A 32 -3.13 -6.60 3.74
C LEU A 32 -1.82 -7.07 3.12
N VAL A 33 -0.70 -6.77 3.77
CA VAL A 33 0.60 -7.25 3.30
C VAL A 33 0.58 -8.77 3.20
N ARG A 34 0.12 -9.44 4.24
CA ARG A 34 0.06 -10.90 4.24
C ARG A 34 -0.90 -11.43 3.20
N TYR A 35 -2.04 -10.76 3.02
CA TYR A 35 -3.00 -11.16 2.00
C TYR A 35 -2.40 -11.09 0.60
N MET A 36 -1.74 -9.97 0.28
CA MET A 36 -1.14 -9.81 -1.03
C MET A 36 0.00 -10.80 -1.26
N THR A 37 0.79 -11.06 -0.22
CA THR A 37 1.88 -12.03 -0.30
C THR A 37 1.33 -13.43 -0.57
N LYS A 38 0.25 -13.78 0.11
CA LYS A 38 -0.39 -15.08 -0.09
C LYS A 38 -0.84 -15.27 -1.53
N HIS A 39 -1.18 -14.18 -2.19
CA HIS A 39 -1.65 -14.23 -3.58
C HIS A 39 -0.56 -13.93 -4.61
N GLY A 40 0.69 -14.05 -4.22
CA GLY A 40 1.80 -14.09 -5.16
C GLY A 40 2.59 -12.81 -5.33
N ALA A 41 2.27 -11.76 -4.60
CA ALA A 41 3.03 -10.52 -4.67
C ALA A 41 4.23 -10.57 -3.72
N LYS A 42 5.27 -9.82 -4.07
CA LYS A 42 6.37 -9.56 -3.14
C LYS A 42 6.09 -8.20 -2.50
N VAL A 43 5.88 -8.18 -1.19
CA VAL A 43 5.32 -7.00 -0.54
C VAL A 43 6.24 -6.47 0.56
N VAL A 44 6.40 -5.16 0.57
CA VAL A 44 7.04 -4.44 1.68
C VAL A 44 5.96 -3.61 2.34
N GLY A 45 5.79 -3.77 3.65
CA GLY A 45 4.90 -2.91 4.43
C GLY A 45 5.70 -1.77 5.02
N LEU A 46 5.26 -0.54 4.80
CA LEU A 46 5.86 0.65 5.39
C LEU A 46 4.93 1.17 6.47
N GLU A 47 5.43 1.28 7.69
CA GLU A 47 4.60 1.66 8.82
C GLU A 47 5.39 2.55 9.77
N CYS A 48 4.79 3.65 10.21
CA CYS A 48 5.47 4.57 11.14
C CYS A 48 5.21 4.25 12.61
N GLY A 49 4.23 3.41 12.92
CA GLY A 49 3.89 3.09 14.30
C GLY A 49 4.63 1.88 14.81
N ALA A 50 5.44 2.06 15.86
CA ALA A 50 6.25 0.96 16.40
C ALA A 50 5.40 -0.20 16.92
N ALA A 51 4.24 0.11 17.53
CA ALA A 51 3.37 -0.94 18.06
C ALA A 51 2.78 -1.78 16.94
N GLN A 52 2.39 -1.15 15.83
CA GLN A 52 1.85 -1.87 14.69
C GLN A 52 2.93 -2.70 14.01
N LEU A 53 4.13 -2.16 13.87
CA LEU A 53 5.25 -2.91 13.31
C LEU A 53 5.56 -4.15 14.15
N LYS A 54 5.49 -4.01 15.46
CA LYS A 54 5.73 -5.14 16.34
C LYS A 54 4.70 -6.23 16.08
N LYS A 55 3.43 -5.87 15.97
CA LYS A 55 2.37 -6.85 15.68
C LYS A 55 2.61 -7.52 14.34
N ALA A 56 3.00 -6.74 13.33
CA ALA A 56 3.26 -7.28 12.00
C ALA A 56 4.40 -8.29 12.05
N ASN A 57 5.49 -7.95 12.73
CA ASN A 57 6.66 -8.82 12.80
C ASN A 57 6.45 -10.06 13.68
N GLU A 58 5.46 -10.02 14.57
CA GLU A 58 5.13 -11.17 15.40
C GLU A 58 4.18 -12.15 14.74
N SER A 59 3.57 -11.75 13.64
CA SER A 59 2.63 -12.61 12.92
C SER A 59 3.38 -13.57 11.99
N PRO A 60 2.85 -14.78 11.77
CA PRO A 60 3.51 -15.74 10.88
C PRO A 60 3.60 -15.19 9.46
N LEU A 61 4.74 -15.45 8.82
CA LEU A 61 4.96 -15.06 7.44
C LEU A 61 4.09 -15.87 6.49
N GLN A 62 3.63 -15.22 5.43
CA GLN A 62 2.91 -15.88 4.34
C GLN A 62 3.83 -16.16 3.15
N GLY A 63 5.01 -15.60 3.16
CA GLY A 63 6.00 -15.77 2.13
C GLY A 63 7.24 -14.95 2.46
N ASP A 64 7.65 -14.10 1.57
CA ASP A 64 8.85 -13.28 1.77
C ASP A 64 8.52 -11.81 2.03
N GLU A 65 7.35 -11.54 2.58
CA GLU A 65 6.99 -10.17 2.94
C GLU A 65 7.91 -9.63 4.03
N THR A 66 8.16 -8.33 3.97
CA THR A 66 8.98 -7.64 4.96
C THR A 66 8.27 -6.37 5.41
N TYR A 67 8.70 -5.84 6.55
CA TYR A 67 8.13 -4.62 7.11
C TYR A 67 9.27 -3.66 7.45
N VAL A 68 9.06 -2.39 7.12
CA VAL A 68 10.06 -1.34 7.31
C VAL A 68 9.41 -0.19 8.07
N GLU A 69 10.13 0.35 9.04
CA GLU A 69 9.66 1.53 9.75
C GLU A 69 9.95 2.77 8.92
N GLY A 70 8.94 3.63 8.77
CA GLY A 70 9.14 4.87 8.03
C GLY A 70 7.83 5.57 7.75
N PHE A 71 7.94 6.72 7.11
CA PHE A 71 6.81 7.58 6.82
C PHE A 71 6.55 7.60 5.32
N GLY A 72 5.26 7.67 4.95
CA GLY A 72 4.89 7.74 3.53
C GLY A 72 5.44 8.96 2.83
N GLN A 73 5.61 10.08 3.55
CA GLN A 73 6.12 11.30 2.95
C GLN A 73 7.65 11.32 2.78
N ASP A 74 8.33 10.29 3.26
CA ASP A 74 9.79 10.21 3.14
C ASP A 74 10.19 8.73 3.16
N MET A 75 9.93 8.04 2.06
CA MET A 75 10.10 6.59 2.00
C MET A 75 11.56 6.20 1.81
N PRO A 76 12.03 5.22 2.57
CA PRO A 76 13.44 4.78 2.49
C PRO A 76 13.65 3.77 1.36
N PHE A 77 13.15 4.09 0.17
CA PHE A 77 13.25 3.19 -0.98
C PHE A 77 13.83 3.91 -2.18
N ASN A 78 14.31 3.12 -3.12
CA ASN A 78 14.90 3.64 -4.36
C ASN A 78 13.81 4.08 -5.33
N ASP A 79 14.18 4.95 -6.27
CA ASP A 79 13.30 5.32 -7.35
C ASP A 79 12.91 4.08 -8.15
N GLY A 80 11.64 3.97 -8.51
CA GLY A 80 11.19 2.90 -9.38
C GLY A 80 11.39 1.49 -8.84
N GLN A 81 11.38 1.35 -7.51
CA GLN A 81 11.61 0.04 -6.90
C GLN A 81 10.41 -0.89 -7.01
N PHE A 82 9.21 -0.36 -7.06
CA PHE A 82 7.98 -1.14 -6.97
C PHE A 82 7.15 -1.08 -8.24
N ASP A 83 6.38 -2.13 -8.49
CA ASP A 83 5.38 -2.14 -9.55
C ASP A 83 4.13 -1.39 -9.14
N ALA A 84 3.82 -1.37 -7.85
CA ALA A 84 2.63 -0.69 -7.35
C ALA A 84 2.87 -0.18 -5.94
N ALA A 85 2.17 0.90 -5.60
CA ALA A 85 2.10 1.43 -4.26
C ALA A 85 0.64 1.44 -3.83
N VAL A 86 0.37 1.05 -2.59
CA VAL A 86 -0.99 0.92 -2.08
C VAL A 86 -1.15 1.80 -0.85
N PHE A 87 -2.19 2.62 -0.87
CA PHE A 87 -2.70 3.33 0.31
C PHE A 87 -4.08 2.75 0.60
N PHE A 88 -4.15 1.84 1.56
CA PHE A 88 -5.43 1.21 1.86
C PHE A 88 -5.90 1.68 3.22
N ASN A 89 -6.87 2.61 3.23
CA ASN A 89 -7.39 3.24 4.44
C ASN A 89 -6.28 3.90 5.26
N SER A 90 -5.23 4.36 4.61
CA SER A 90 -4.07 4.89 5.31
C SER A 90 -3.73 6.33 4.93
N LEU A 91 -4.13 6.77 3.75
CA LEU A 91 -3.77 8.12 3.30
C LEU A 91 -4.39 9.18 4.21
N HIS A 92 -5.59 8.93 4.73
CA HIS A 92 -6.25 9.90 5.62
C HIS A 92 -5.54 10.05 6.96
N HIS A 93 -4.63 9.15 7.31
CA HIS A 93 -3.81 9.30 8.52
C HIS A 93 -2.60 10.19 8.28
N VAL A 94 -2.30 10.51 7.03
CA VAL A 94 -1.20 11.41 6.71
C VAL A 94 -1.69 12.84 6.97
N PRO A 95 -0.95 13.64 7.75
CA PRO A 95 -1.36 15.03 7.94
C PRO A 95 -1.52 15.74 6.62
N PRO A 96 -2.52 16.62 6.47
CA PRO A 96 -2.76 17.27 5.17
C PRO A 96 -1.53 17.98 4.61
N GLU A 97 -0.69 18.54 5.47
CA GLU A 97 0.52 19.24 5.02
C GLU A 97 1.55 18.28 4.42
N HIS A 98 1.43 16.98 4.67
CA HIS A 98 2.35 15.98 4.15
C HIS A 98 1.75 15.10 3.05
N MET A 99 0.49 15.33 2.72
CA MET A 99 -0.22 14.44 1.80
C MET A 99 0.37 14.49 0.39
N THR A 100 0.70 15.69 -0.09
CA THR A 100 1.34 15.84 -1.39
C THR A 100 2.69 15.14 -1.42
N ALA A 101 3.47 15.26 -0.34
CA ALA A 101 4.76 14.61 -0.27
C ALA A 101 4.61 13.08 -0.28
N ALA A 102 3.60 12.55 0.41
CA ALA A 102 3.37 11.11 0.41
C ALA A 102 3.02 10.60 -0.98
N LEU A 103 2.17 11.31 -1.70
CA LEU A 103 1.81 10.92 -3.06
C LEU A 103 2.99 11.05 -4.00
N SER A 104 3.80 12.07 -3.82
CA SER A 104 5.00 12.27 -4.62
C SER A 104 6.02 11.15 -4.38
N GLU A 105 6.18 10.73 -3.12
CA GLU A 105 7.07 9.62 -2.80
C GLU A 105 6.57 8.31 -3.39
N ALA A 106 5.26 8.08 -3.37
CA ALA A 106 4.70 6.89 -4.00
C ALA A 106 5.00 6.89 -5.50
N SER A 107 4.84 8.04 -6.13
CA SER A 107 5.14 8.16 -7.56
C SER A 107 6.63 7.91 -7.83
N ARG A 108 7.51 8.42 -6.97
CA ARG A 108 8.94 8.22 -7.13
C ARG A 108 9.31 6.74 -7.00
N GLY A 109 8.70 6.05 -6.03
CA GLY A 109 9.04 4.66 -5.74
C GLY A 109 8.46 3.65 -6.71
N VAL A 110 7.51 4.04 -7.53
CA VAL A 110 6.86 3.14 -8.49
C VAL A 110 7.50 3.31 -9.86
N LYS A 111 7.65 2.20 -10.57
CA LYS A 111 8.22 2.20 -11.92
C LYS A 111 7.33 2.99 -12.87
N ASN A 112 7.93 3.43 -13.98
CA ASN A 112 7.13 3.96 -15.09
C ASN A 112 6.13 2.89 -15.49
N ASN A 113 4.89 3.30 -15.72
CA ASN A 113 3.76 2.41 -16.03
C ASN A 113 3.30 1.58 -14.83
N GLY A 114 3.78 1.89 -13.65
CA GLY A 114 3.27 1.27 -12.44
C GLY A 114 1.95 1.89 -12.02
N THR A 115 1.44 1.45 -10.88
CA THR A 115 0.11 1.84 -10.40
C THR A 115 0.19 2.34 -8.96
N ILE A 116 -0.54 3.40 -8.67
CA ILE A 116 -0.84 3.79 -7.29
C ILE A 116 -2.31 3.47 -7.05
N TYR A 117 -2.56 2.63 -6.06
CA TYR A 117 -3.90 2.22 -5.68
C TYR A 117 -4.26 2.91 -4.36
N ILE A 118 -5.34 3.67 -4.36
CA ILE A 118 -5.79 4.39 -3.17
C ILE A 118 -7.22 3.97 -2.87
N ALA A 119 -7.45 3.46 -1.66
CA ALA A 119 -8.77 3.12 -1.19
C ALA A 119 -8.97 3.78 0.16
N GLU A 120 -9.92 4.67 0.26
CA GLU A 120 -10.19 5.44 1.46
C GLU A 120 -11.69 5.42 1.78
N PRO A 121 -12.04 5.41 3.06
CA PRO A 121 -13.45 5.46 3.41
C PRO A 121 -14.03 6.84 3.10
N LEU A 122 -15.28 6.85 2.67
CA LEU A 122 -16.02 8.09 2.50
C LEU A 122 -16.75 8.44 3.80
N ALA A 123 -17.13 9.70 3.91
CA ALA A 123 -17.85 10.17 5.09
C ALA A 123 -19.17 9.42 5.32
N SER A 124 -19.75 8.89 4.26
CA SER A 124 -20.99 8.12 4.36
C SER A 124 -20.79 6.69 4.85
N GLY A 125 -19.54 6.30 5.08
CA GLY A 125 -19.24 4.93 5.48
C GLY A 125 -18.93 4.00 4.34
N THR A 126 -19.09 4.46 3.09
CA THR A 126 -18.66 3.68 1.94
C THR A 126 -17.26 4.13 1.54
N GLY A 127 -16.60 3.30 0.76
CA GLY A 127 -15.26 3.60 0.30
C GLY A 127 -15.25 4.02 -1.17
N PHE A 128 -14.14 4.54 -1.59
CA PHE A 128 -13.89 4.77 -3.00
C PHE A 128 -12.48 4.31 -3.33
N GLU A 129 -12.25 4.07 -4.61
CA GLU A 129 -10.96 3.62 -5.09
C GLU A 129 -10.53 4.52 -6.24
N LEU A 130 -9.23 4.78 -6.29
CA LEU A 130 -8.65 5.56 -7.37
C LEU A 130 -7.45 4.78 -7.92
N HIS A 131 -7.49 4.53 -9.21
CA HIS A 131 -6.39 3.89 -9.91
C HIS A 131 -5.82 4.88 -10.91
N ALA A 132 -4.52 5.10 -10.83
CA ALA A 132 -3.88 6.01 -11.75
C ALA A 132 -2.56 5.39 -12.17
N PRO A 133 -2.36 5.13 -13.48
CA PRO A 133 -1.04 4.71 -13.93
C PRO A 133 -0.05 5.82 -13.64
N ILE A 134 1.15 5.43 -13.27
CA ILE A 134 2.19 6.39 -13.04
C ILE A 134 2.67 6.90 -14.38
N ASP A 135 2.68 8.20 -14.50
CA ASP A 135 2.99 8.87 -15.72
C ASP A 135 4.20 9.76 -15.45
N ASP A 136 5.26 9.56 -16.19
CA ASP A 136 6.49 10.26 -15.90
C ASP A 136 6.62 11.61 -16.60
N GLU A 137 5.59 12.04 -17.27
CA GLU A 137 5.63 13.34 -17.90
C GLU A 137 5.15 14.46 -16.99
N THR A 138 4.77 14.16 -15.80
CA THR A 138 4.30 15.17 -14.86
C THR A 138 5.42 16.10 -14.43
#